data_f3cb7359865b44114ce0a1b9bf387754
#
_entry.id   f3cb7359865b44114ce0a1b9bf387754
#
_cell.length_a   1.000
_cell.length_b   1.000
_cell.length_c   1.000
_cell.angle_alpha   90.00
_cell.angle_beta   90.00
_cell.angle_gamma   90.00
#
_symmetry.space_group_name_H-M   'P 1'
#
loop_
_entity.id
_entity.type
_entity.pdbx_description
1 polymer ?
#
loop_
_entity_poly.entity_id
_entity_poly.type
_entity_poly.pdbx_seq_one_letter_code
_entity_poly.pdbx_strand_id
1 'polypeptide(L)'
;MNHVGLVGRTTKDANIRQLSEGRIQTSFVLAVNRTFKNSEGTIDADFIQCSAWGKTAELIAKYCGKGSLIGIKGRLQSRTYTNRDNQKVYTMEVYVEDVRFYILKAPNKAELAATAPPISKDFVLPEHETEYVKQF
;
A
#
# COMPACT_ATOMS: atom_id res chain seq x y z
N MET A 1 18.02 -6.66 -16.17
CA MET A 1 16.99 -5.63 -16.06
C MET A 1 15.93 -6.06 -15.06
N ASN A 2 15.63 -5.23 -14.08
CA ASN A 2 14.67 -5.55 -13.04
C ASN A 2 13.90 -4.29 -12.71
N HIS A 3 12.77 -4.11 -13.37
CA HIS A 3 11.94 -2.93 -13.22
C HIS A 3 10.49 -3.31 -13.05
N VAL A 4 9.83 -2.69 -12.08
CA VAL A 4 8.41 -2.91 -11.82
C VAL A 4 7.75 -1.55 -11.75
N GLY A 5 6.65 -1.39 -12.44
CA GLY A 5 5.80 -0.20 -12.35
C GLY A 5 4.38 -0.67 -12.09
N LEU A 6 3.77 -0.18 -11.02
CA LEU A 6 2.43 -0.59 -10.63
C LEU A 6 1.60 0.63 -10.24
N VAL A 7 0.33 0.60 -10.59
CA VAL A 7 -0.63 1.57 -10.09
C VAL A 7 -1.73 0.78 -9.41
N GLY A 8 -2.02 1.11 -8.17
CA GLY A 8 -3.04 0.41 -7.41
C GLY A 8 -3.42 1.15 -6.15
N ARG A 9 -4.24 0.50 -5.32
CA ARG A 9 -4.71 1.10 -4.08
C ARG A 9 -4.10 0.41 -2.89
N THR A 10 -3.76 1.21 -1.90
CA THR A 10 -3.26 0.66 -0.63
C THR A 10 -4.39 -0.06 0.09
N THR A 11 -4.09 -1.16 0.73
CA THR A 11 -5.09 -1.98 1.41
C THR A 11 -5.20 -1.67 2.90
N LYS A 12 -4.21 -0.98 3.45
CA LYS A 12 -4.17 -0.59 4.84
C LYS A 12 -3.38 0.71 4.95
N ASP A 13 -3.45 1.36 6.09
CA ASP A 13 -2.58 2.49 6.36
C ASP A 13 -1.16 1.96 6.45
N ALA A 14 -0.22 2.65 5.85
CA ALA A 14 1.18 2.24 5.90
C ALA A 14 1.78 2.62 7.25
N ASN A 15 2.48 1.68 7.86
CA ASN A 15 3.12 1.90 9.15
C ASN A 15 4.61 2.08 8.97
N ILE A 16 5.17 3.05 9.69
CA ILE A 16 6.60 3.26 9.70
C ILE A 16 7.22 2.38 10.78
N ARG A 17 8.34 1.78 10.44
CA ARG A 17 9.18 1.08 11.40
C ARG A 17 10.53 1.78 11.42
N GLN A 18 11.01 2.10 12.61
CA GLN A 18 12.34 2.61 12.76
C GLN A 18 13.25 1.45 13.10
N LEU A 19 14.28 1.28 12.31
CA LEU A 19 15.27 0.26 12.55
C LEU A 19 16.49 0.89 13.21
N SER A 20 17.45 0.06 13.60
CA SER A 20 18.70 0.54 14.20
C SER A 20 19.38 1.52 13.23
N GLU A 21 20.13 2.46 13.78
CA GLU A 21 20.83 3.46 13.00
C GLU A 21 19.93 4.49 12.32
N GLY A 22 18.73 4.67 12.81
CA GLY A 22 17.83 5.70 12.28
C GLY A 22 17.21 5.40 10.93
N ARG A 23 17.34 4.18 10.45
CA ARG A 23 16.73 3.81 9.18
C ARG A 23 15.23 3.66 9.33
N ILE A 24 14.50 4.15 8.36
CA ILE A 24 13.04 4.10 8.36
C ILE A 24 12.59 3.20 7.23
N GLN A 25 11.63 2.35 7.54
CA GLN A 25 11.08 1.40 6.58
C GLN A 25 9.56 1.35 6.72
N THR A 26 8.85 1.19 5.61
CA THR A 26 7.43 0.90 5.63
C THR A 26 7.15 -0.29 4.71
N SER A 27 6.17 -1.09 5.10
CA SER A 27 5.70 -2.18 4.27
C SER A 27 4.20 -2.01 4.07
N PHE A 28 3.73 -2.29 2.89
CA PHE A 28 2.31 -2.18 2.57
C PHE A 28 1.96 -3.14 1.44
N VAL A 29 0.67 -3.40 1.29
CA VAL A 29 0.18 -4.25 0.22
C VAL A 29 -0.63 -3.39 -0.75
N LEU A 30 -0.28 -3.47 -2.01
CA LEU A 30 -0.93 -2.71 -3.05
C LEU A 30 -1.88 -3.64 -3.82
N ALA A 31 -3.13 -3.24 -3.96
CA ALA A 31 -4.10 -3.98 -4.75
C ALA A 31 -4.08 -3.44 -6.17
N VAL A 32 -3.64 -4.26 -7.09
CA VAL A 32 -3.51 -3.89 -8.51
C VAL A 32 -4.51 -4.70 -9.31
N ASN A 33 -5.43 -4.03 -9.96
CA ASN A 33 -6.46 -4.72 -10.73
C ASN A 33 -5.88 -5.32 -12.00
N ARG A 34 -6.35 -6.49 -12.33
CA ARG A 34 -6.01 -7.10 -13.61
C ARG A 34 -6.77 -6.38 -14.71
N THR A 35 -6.29 -6.50 -15.94
CA THR A 35 -6.86 -5.77 -17.06
C THR A 35 -8.02 -6.50 -17.73
N PHE A 36 -8.33 -7.70 -17.29
CA PHE A 36 -9.38 -8.50 -17.90
C PHE A 36 -10.30 -9.08 -16.84
N LYS A 37 -11.52 -9.41 -17.24
CA LYS A 37 -12.50 -10.00 -16.34
C LYS A 37 -12.28 -11.50 -16.22
N ASN A 38 -12.57 -12.03 -15.05
CA ASN A 38 -12.50 -13.47 -14.84
C ASN A 38 -13.75 -14.15 -15.41
N SER A 39 -13.86 -15.47 -15.24
CA SER A 39 -14.97 -16.24 -15.77
C SER A 39 -16.33 -15.81 -15.21
N GLU A 40 -16.36 -15.13 -14.07
CA GLU A 40 -17.59 -14.68 -13.47
C GLU A 40 -17.94 -13.24 -13.84
N GLY A 41 -17.18 -12.63 -14.70
CA GLY A 41 -17.40 -11.25 -15.14
C GLY A 41 -16.89 -10.17 -14.21
N THR A 42 -16.13 -10.53 -13.17
CA THR A 42 -15.56 -9.58 -12.24
C THR A 42 -14.07 -9.39 -12.51
N ILE A 43 -13.53 -8.27 -12.07
CA ILE A 43 -12.10 -7.99 -12.22
C ILE A 43 -11.39 -8.35 -10.93
N ASP A 44 -10.44 -9.27 -11.03
CA ASP A 44 -9.64 -9.66 -9.87
C ASP A 44 -8.52 -8.66 -9.65
N ALA A 45 -8.06 -8.58 -8.43
CA ALA A 45 -6.91 -7.77 -8.08
C ALA A 45 -5.78 -8.66 -7.60
N ASP A 46 -4.57 -8.26 -7.90
CA ASP A 46 -3.39 -8.91 -7.38
C ASP A 46 -2.93 -8.09 -6.17
N PHE A 47 -2.62 -8.76 -5.09
CA PHE A 47 -2.19 -8.12 -3.85
C PHE A 47 -0.66 -8.23 -3.78
N ILE A 48 0.00 -7.12 -3.95
CA ILE A 48 1.46 -7.08 -4.11
C ILE A 48 2.11 -6.52 -2.86
N GLN A 49 2.99 -7.29 -2.27
CA GLN A 49 3.74 -6.87 -1.10
C GLN A 49 4.81 -5.86 -1.53
N CYS A 50 4.84 -4.72 -0.88
CA CYS A 50 5.79 -3.65 -1.21
C CYS A 50 6.54 -3.20 0.03
N SER A 51 7.75 -2.77 -0.15
CA SER A 51 8.52 -2.17 0.94
C SER A 51 9.21 -0.90 0.43
N ALA A 52 9.33 0.08 1.28
CA ALA A 52 10.00 1.33 0.96
C ALA A 52 10.88 1.75 2.14
N TRP A 53 11.91 2.50 1.85
CA TRP A 53 12.91 2.92 2.83
C TRP A 53 13.15 4.42 2.78
N GLY A 54 13.62 4.96 3.88
CA GLY A 54 14.07 6.34 3.96
C GLY A 54 12.96 7.35 3.67
N LYS A 55 13.28 8.34 2.86
CA LYS A 55 12.37 9.42 2.53
C LYS A 55 11.09 8.92 1.84
N THR A 56 11.22 7.94 0.97
CA THR A 56 10.06 7.35 0.30
C THR A 56 9.13 6.71 1.32
N ALA A 57 9.67 6.00 2.30
CA ALA A 57 8.89 5.40 3.37
C ALA A 57 8.14 6.46 4.18
N GLU A 58 8.81 7.57 4.51
CA GLU A 58 8.20 8.66 5.24
C GLU A 58 7.04 9.26 4.48
N LEU A 59 7.21 9.49 3.20
CA LEU A 59 6.17 10.10 2.37
C LEU A 59 4.95 9.17 2.27
N ILE A 60 5.17 7.89 2.07
CA ILE A 60 4.09 6.93 1.97
C ILE A 60 3.32 6.86 3.30
N ALA A 61 4.02 6.73 4.40
CA ALA A 61 3.37 6.63 5.70
C ALA A 61 2.63 7.92 6.08
N LYS A 62 3.17 9.05 5.66
CA LYS A 62 2.55 10.33 5.99
C LYS A 62 1.29 10.60 5.19
N TYR A 63 1.29 10.27 3.93
CA TYR A 63 0.21 10.65 3.03
C TYR A 63 -0.75 9.53 2.61
N CYS A 64 -0.34 8.28 2.69
CA CYS A 64 -1.15 7.19 2.19
C CYS A 64 -1.93 6.49 3.28
N GLY A 65 -3.19 6.82 3.41
CA GLY A 65 -4.12 6.02 4.20
C GLY A 65 -4.73 4.93 3.34
N LYS A 66 -5.46 4.02 3.96
CA LYS A 66 -6.10 2.90 3.29
C LYS A 66 -6.94 3.40 2.10
N GLY A 67 -6.79 2.77 0.97
CA GLY A 67 -7.55 3.10 -0.25
C GLY A 67 -6.94 4.19 -1.10
N SER A 68 -5.76 4.69 -0.78
CA SER A 68 -5.09 5.68 -1.61
C SER A 68 -4.66 5.07 -2.93
N LEU A 69 -4.84 5.81 -4.02
CA LEU A 69 -4.40 5.37 -5.34
C LEU A 69 -3.01 5.94 -5.60
N ILE A 70 -2.06 5.07 -5.76
CA ILE A 70 -0.67 5.47 -5.96
C ILE A 70 -0.02 4.67 -7.08
N GLY A 71 1.02 5.26 -7.66
CA GLY A 71 1.88 4.55 -8.60
C GLY A 71 3.24 4.34 -7.96
N ILE A 72 3.80 3.19 -8.10
CA ILE A 72 5.14 2.91 -7.60
C ILE A 72 6.04 2.41 -8.71
N LYS A 73 7.31 2.72 -8.56
CA LYS A 73 8.34 2.22 -9.46
C LYS A 73 9.39 1.60 -8.57
N GLY A 74 9.90 0.48 -8.96
CA GLY A 74 10.94 -0.18 -8.20
C GLY A 74 11.42 -1.45 -8.86
N ARG A 75 11.85 -2.37 -8.05
CA ARG A 75 12.38 -3.65 -8.51
C ARG A 75 11.83 -4.78 -7.68
N LEU A 76 11.84 -5.96 -8.25
CA LEU A 76 11.35 -7.14 -7.57
C LEU A 76 12.51 -7.75 -6.77
N GLN A 77 12.26 -8.09 -5.54
CA GLN A 77 13.24 -8.75 -4.70
C GLN A 77 12.66 -10.00 -4.06
N SER A 78 13.46 -11.03 -3.98
CA SER A 78 13.06 -12.21 -3.24
C SER A 78 13.59 -12.10 -1.82
N ARG A 79 12.87 -12.68 -0.89
CA ARG A 79 13.27 -12.73 0.51
C ARG A 79 13.08 -14.15 1.00
N THR A 80 14.02 -14.65 1.75
CA THR A 80 13.93 -15.97 2.34
C THR A 80 13.98 -15.84 3.85
N TYR A 81 13.10 -16.52 4.55
CA TYR A 81 13.16 -16.58 6.00
C TYR A 81 12.77 -17.98 6.48
N THR A 82 13.13 -18.28 7.71
CA THR A 82 12.80 -19.56 8.32
C THR A 82 11.60 -19.36 9.24
N ASN A 83 10.56 -20.16 9.02
CA ASN A 83 9.35 -20.06 9.85
C ASN A 83 9.51 -20.86 11.15
N ARG A 84 8.44 -20.92 11.94
CA ARG A 84 8.47 -21.62 13.24
C ARG A 84 8.69 -23.10 13.09
N ASP A 85 8.33 -23.69 11.96
CA ASP A 85 8.47 -25.11 11.71
C ASP A 85 9.85 -25.41 11.10
N ASN A 86 10.75 -24.44 11.15
CA ASN A 86 12.11 -24.57 10.65
C ASN A 86 12.16 -24.83 9.13
N GLN A 87 11.14 -24.38 8.42
CA GLN A 87 11.08 -24.50 6.96
C GLN A 87 11.46 -23.17 6.32
N LYS A 88 12.16 -23.23 5.20
CA LYS A 88 12.51 -22.02 4.47
C LYS A 88 11.29 -21.55 3.68
N VAL A 89 10.96 -20.29 3.85
CA VAL A 89 9.85 -19.67 3.14
C VAL A 89 10.41 -18.61 2.20
N TYR A 90 9.99 -18.70 0.93
CA TYR A 90 10.42 -17.75 -0.09
C TYR A 90 9.27 -16.80 -0.37
N THR A 91 9.54 -15.51 -0.35
CA THR A 91 8.54 -14.51 -0.68
C THR A 91 9.12 -13.54 -1.69
N MET A 92 8.23 -12.87 -2.42
CA MET A 92 8.62 -11.85 -3.38
C MET A 92 7.99 -10.55 -2.95
N GLU A 93 8.75 -9.47 -3.07
CA GLU A 93 8.21 -8.16 -2.76
C GLU A 93 8.78 -7.13 -3.74
N VAL A 94 8.10 -6.03 -3.89
CA VAL A 94 8.57 -4.93 -4.71
C VAL A 94 9.28 -3.94 -3.79
N TYR A 95 10.53 -3.68 -4.08
CA TYR A 95 11.30 -2.66 -3.39
C TYR A 95 11.01 -1.34 -4.10
N VAL A 96 10.31 -0.44 -3.42
CA VAL A 96 9.85 0.81 -4.01
C VAL A 96 10.98 1.84 -4.06
N GLU A 97 11.28 2.31 -5.24
CA GLU A 97 12.31 3.32 -5.44
C GLU A 97 11.70 4.71 -5.63
N ASP A 98 10.52 4.78 -6.16
CA ASP A 98 9.83 6.05 -6.39
C ASP A 98 8.32 5.85 -6.25
N VAL A 99 7.61 6.87 -5.83
CA VAL A 99 6.16 6.81 -5.62
C VAL A 99 5.52 8.06 -6.21
N ARG A 100 4.36 7.87 -6.83
CA ARG A 100 3.54 8.97 -7.32
C ARG A 100 2.17 8.87 -6.69
N PHE A 101 1.67 9.99 -6.18
CA PHE A 101 0.40 10.02 -5.50
C PHE A 101 -0.66 10.55 -6.47
N TYR A 102 -1.71 9.79 -6.68
CA TYR A 102 -2.80 10.19 -7.56
C TYR A 102 -4.04 10.59 -6.77
N ILE A 103 -4.53 9.73 -5.89
CA ILE A 103 -5.67 10.05 -5.04
C ILE A 103 -5.29 9.62 -3.63
N LEU A 104 -5.18 10.58 -2.73
CA LEU A 104 -4.78 10.28 -1.37
C LEU A 104 -5.95 10.28 -0.42
N LYS A 105 -5.92 9.32 0.51
CA LYS A 105 -6.82 9.29 1.63
C LYS A 105 -5.94 9.45 2.86
N ALA A 106 -6.35 10.31 3.77
CA ALA A 106 -5.57 10.55 4.99
C ALA A 106 -5.49 9.26 5.81
N PRO A 107 -4.32 8.97 6.39
CA PRO A 107 -4.19 7.81 7.26
C PRO A 107 -5.15 7.95 8.44
N ASN A 108 -5.89 6.87 8.72
CA ASN A 108 -6.82 6.87 9.82
C ASN A 108 -6.13 6.25 11.03
N LYS A 109 -5.27 7.02 11.67
CA LYS A 109 -4.61 6.54 12.87
C LYS A 109 -5.61 6.59 14.02
N ALA A 110 -5.55 5.64 14.87
CA ALA A 110 -6.49 5.53 15.98
C ALA A 110 -6.55 6.81 16.81
N GLU A 111 -5.42 7.43 17.06
CA GLU A 111 -5.41 8.66 17.82
C GLU A 111 -6.12 9.76 17.08
N LEU A 112 -5.98 9.84 15.81
CA LEU A 112 -6.61 10.86 15.02
C LEU A 112 -8.11 10.59 14.98
N ALA A 113 -8.48 9.35 14.89
CA ALA A 113 -9.88 8.98 14.88
C ALA A 113 -10.54 9.33 16.20
N ALA A 114 -9.81 9.16 17.29
CA ALA A 114 -10.34 9.47 18.62
C ALA A 114 -10.46 10.98 18.84
N THR A 115 -9.61 11.76 18.21
CA THR A 115 -9.63 13.19 18.40
C THR A 115 -10.30 13.90 17.24
N ALA A 116 -10.57 13.19 16.18
CA ALA A 116 -11.17 13.80 15.03
C ALA A 116 -12.60 14.14 15.33
N PRO A 117 -12.96 15.37 15.25
CA PRO A 117 -14.32 15.75 15.51
C PRO A 117 -15.18 15.26 14.35
N PRO A 118 -16.45 15.37 14.49
CA PRO A 118 -17.41 14.90 13.51
C PRO A 118 -17.19 15.41 12.10
N ILE A 119 -16.27 16.30 11.93
CA ILE A 119 -15.95 16.79 10.63
C ILE A 119 -15.53 15.67 9.73
N SER A 120 -14.94 14.68 10.26
CA SER A 120 -14.57 13.55 9.47
C SER A 120 -15.79 12.86 8.90
N LYS A 121 -16.97 13.13 9.42
CA LYS A 121 -18.17 12.55 8.88
C LYS A 121 -18.61 13.35 7.67
N ASP A 122 -18.32 14.62 7.66
CA ASP A 122 -18.75 15.45 6.54
C ASP A 122 -17.75 15.24 5.45
N PHE A 123 -16.61 14.76 5.78
CA PHE A 123 -15.64 14.43 4.89
C PHE A 123 -16.02 13.25 4.15
N VAL A 124 -17.11 12.74 4.39
CA VAL A 124 -17.54 11.65 3.77
C VAL A 124 -17.84 11.93 2.41
N LEU A 125 -16.96 12.05 1.61
CA LEU A 125 -17.07 11.78 0.36
C LEU A 125 -17.00 10.46 0.01
N PRO A 126 -16.93 9.67 0.80
CA PRO A 126 -16.65 8.34 0.64
C PRO A 126 -17.49 7.60 -0.32
N GLU A 127 -18.65 8.03 -0.59
CA GLU A 127 -19.47 7.34 -1.57
C GLU A 127 -18.82 7.35 -2.94
N HIS A 128 -18.28 8.49 -3.34
CA HIS A 128 -17.61 8.58 -4.62
C HIS A 128 -16.34 7.76 -4.59
N GLU A 129 -15.62 7.81 -3.50
CA GLU A 129 -14.41 7.05 -3.39
C GLU A 129 -14.67 5.56 -3.31
N THR A 130 -15.75 5.17 -2.66
CA THR A 130 -16.12 3.78 -2.59
C THR A 130 -16.48 3.24 -3.97
N GLU A 131 -17.19 4.01 -4.76
CA GLU A 131 -17.50 3.63 -6.11
C GLU A 131 -16.25 3.53 -6.95
N TYR A 132 -15.35 4.47 -6.75
CA TYR A 132 -14.11 4.48 -7.48
C TYR A 132 -13.27 3.25 -7.14
N VAL A 133 -13.24 2.86 -5.89
CA VAL A 133 -12.53 1.67 -5.47
C VAL A 133 -13.15 0.42 -6.07
N LYS A 134 -14.47 0.38 -6.22
CA LYS A 134 -15.13 -0.76 -6.82
C LYS A 134 -14.85 -0.89 -8.31
N GLN A 135 -14.54 0.20 -8.95
CA GLN A 135 -14.22 0.18 -10.36
C GLN A 135 -12.80 -0.31 -10.61
N PHE A 136 -12.00 -0.29 -9.59
CA PHE A 136 -10.69 -0.85 -9.64
C PHE A 136 -10.70 -2.31 -9.27
#